data_13ee704f7c87b2d66277ff892668d650
#
_entry.id   13ee704f7c87b2d66277ff892668d650
#
_cell.length_a   1.000
_cell.length_b   1.000
_cell.length_c   1.000
_cell.angle_alpha   90.00
_cell.angle_beta   90.00
_cell.angle_gamma   90.00
#
_symmetry.space_group_name_H-M   'P 1'
#
loop_
_entity.id
_entity.type
_entity.pdbx_description
1 polymer ?
#
loop_
_entity_poly.entity_id
_entity_poly.type
_entity_poly.pdbx_seq_one_letter_code
_entity_poly.pdbx_strand_id
1 'polypeptide(L)'
;MTSDVETAIDDLRRSGRLRDVEIYAFGHTAATEEIRTQLGRYDLALTGILDNNRAKQGGSLHGVPVISPNAVADISVPSVVLIASRFHSEMRRQLEDLGYAGEIIRVGSLSIGTASGSDIRGARRLDQLRTAHPDRHLVVCPFGALGDVYWALAYFPAFAAARHLPPAVVVVVGEGCRQVARLFGHEEVHSLAQIDMDDLVAAAVANGAQDITIAHHDRPYGAGAPVRSLDERLVAFTDLYRDLVYKLPATARPAAPGRDGPAQADPSWATEIPRGRGVLIAPYAKSVLPVPWSFWEHTAERHVSQGDVVATLVHSDEDPIPGTLALEVPIPELLDAVEHAGTFIGLRSGLCDVVHTARARKVHVFPDAYYSTTPYKVADFFALPGWELVVLPIS
;
A
#
# COMPACT_ATOMS: atom_id res chain seq x y z
N MET A 1 23.79 6.75 13.09
CA MET A 1 22.56 6.28 13.79
C MET A 1 22.38 4.80 13.44
N THR A 2 22.31 3.95 14.44
CA THR A 2 21.98 2.53 14.30
C THR A 2 20.53 2.40 13.87
N SER A 3 20.22 1.47 12.94
CA SER A 3 18.83 1.21 12.55
C SER A 3 18.09 0.49 13.69
N ASP A 4 16.75 0.59 13.71
CA ASP A 4 15.93 -0.14 14.68
C ASP A 4 16.14 -1.66 14.55
N VAL A 5 16.35 -2.14 13.31
CA VAL A 5 16.66 -3.55 13.03
C VAL A 5 18.01 -3.94 13.61
N GLU A 6 19.05 -3.11 13.40
CA GLU A 6 20.39 -3.33 13.95
C GLU A 6 20.34 -3.39 15.48
N THR A 7 19.68 -2.41 16.12
CA THR A 7 19.52 -2.39 17.57
C THR A 7 18.78 -3.61 18.08
N ALA A 8 17.67 -4.00 17.44
CA ALA A 8 16.90 -5.16 17.85
C ALA A 8 17.69 -6.48 17.70
N ILE A 9 18.40 -6.66 16.60
CA ILE A 9 19.23 -7.85 16.36
C ILE A 9 20.36 -7.93 17.40
N ASP A 10 21.02 -6.80 17.71
CA ASP A 10 22.08 -6.76 18.70
C ASP A 10 21.56 -7.12 20.12
N ASP A 11 20.41 -6.60 20.52
CA ASP A 11 19.76 -6.92 21.79
C ASP A 11 19.32 -8.41 21.86
N LEU A 12 18.79 -8.97 20.77
CA LEU A 12 18.45 -10.38 20.70
C LEU A 12 19.68 -11.28 20.80
N ARG A 13 20.77 -10.89 20.17
CA ARG A 13 22.05 -11.60 20.28
C ARG A 13 22.61 -11.55 21.72
N ARG A 14 22.64 -10.35 22.33
CA ARG A 14 23.14 -10.19 23.71
C ARG A 14 22.31 -10.95 24.73
N SER A 15 21.00 -11.04 24.53
CA SER A 15 20.10 -11.82 25.40
C SER A 15 20.14 -13.31 25.14
N GLY A 16 20.89 -13.78 24.12
CA GLY A 16 21.02 -15.19 23.76
C GLY A 16 19.83 -15.79 23.02
N ARG A 17 18.84 -14.98 22.64
CA ARG A 17 17.59 -15.45 21.98
C ARG A 17 17.81 -15.94 20.55
N LEU A 18 18.93 -15.64 19.93
CA LEU A 18 19.33 -16.12 18.60
C LEU A 18 20.35 -17.26 18.64
N ARG A 19 20.60 -17.86 19.85
CA ARG A 19 21.57 -18.93 19.99
C ARG A 19 20.89 -20.29 19.83
N ASP A 20 21.49 -21.12 18.99
CA ASP A 20 21.05 -22.53 18.76
C ASP A 20 19.59 -22.64 18.31
N VAL A 21 19.10 -21.66 17.53
CA VAL A 21 17.77 -21.63 16.96
C VAL A 21 17.82 -21.42 15.45
N GLU A 22 16.84 -21.94 14.74
CA GLU A 22 16.63 -21.57 13.34
C GLU A 22 15.98 -20.18 13.26
N ILE A 23 16.49 -19.33 12.37
CA ILE A 23 16.04 -17.94 12.23
C ILE A 23 15.31 -17.79 10.91
N TYR A 24 14.05 -17.41 10.98
CA TYR A 24 13.22 -17.06 9.82
C TYR A 24 12.91 -15.58 9.81
N ALA A 25 12.67 -15.02 8.62
CA ALA A 25 12.08 -13.70 8.47
C ALA A 25 10.71 -13.81 7.82
N PHE A 26 9.76 -12.96 8.18
CA PHE A 26 8.45 -12.94 7.53
C PHE A 26 8.30 -11.68 6.67
N GLY A 27 8.05 -11.91 5.37
CA GLY A 27 7.94 -10.92 4.31
C GLY A 27 9.26 -10.78 3.53
N HIS A 28 9.19 -10.98 2.20
CA HIS A 28 10.32 -10.77 1.29
C HIS A 28 10.36 -9.29 0.87
N THR A 29 10.98 -8.44 1.68
CA THR A 29 11.05 -6.99 1.52
C THR A 29 12.48 -6.46 1.74
N ALA A 30 12.70 -5.17 1.51
CA ALA A 30 13.98 -4.51 1.84
C ALA A 30 14.37 -4.67 3.32
N ALA A 31 13.38 -4.70 4.23
CA ALA A 31 13.64 -4.93 5.65
C ALA A 31 14.19 -6.34 5.94
N THR A 32 13.81 -7.34 5.13
CA THR A 32 14.36 -8.70 5.23
C THR A 32 15.82 -8.74 4.81
N GLU A 33 16.19 -7.96 3.80
CA GLU A 33 17.58 -7.82 3.38
C GLU A 33 18.43 -7.16 4.47
N GLU A 34 17.87 -6.18 5.18
CA GLU A 34 18.53 -5.57 6.32
C GLU A 34 18.71 -6.57 7.47
N ILE A 35 17.65 -7.33 7.83
CA ILE A 35 17.75 -8.42 8.82
C ILE A 35 18.89 -9.37 8.46
N ARG A 36 18.93 -9.85 7.20
CA ARG A 36 19.97 -10.75 6.71
C ARG A 36 21.37 -10.15 6.87
N THR A 37 21.52 -8.88 6.48
CA THR A 37 22.79 -8.17 6.56
C THR A 37 23.25 -8.01 8.01
N GLN A 38 22.35 -7.66 8.92
CA GLN A 38 22.69 -7.50 10.34
C GLN A 38 23.02 -8.84 11.00
N LEU A 39 22.29 -9.90 10.71
CA LEU A 39 22.61 -11.25 11.18
C LEU A 39 24.00 -11.69 10.71
N GLY A 40 24.34 -11.44 9.44
CA GLY A 40 25.65 -11.80 8.87
C GLY A 40 26.85 -11.14 9.57
N ARG A 41 26.65 -9.99 10.22
CA ARG A 41 27.72 -9.35 11.05
C ARG A 41 28.11 -10.18 12.28
N TYR A 42 27.27 -11.12 12.68
CA TYR A 42 27.43 -11.98 13.86
C TYR A 42 27.57 -13.44 13.50
N ASP A 43 27.88 -13.76 12.23
CA ASP A 43 27.95 -15.12 11.70
C ASP A 43 26.63 -15.92 11.89
N LEU A 44 25.50 -15.19 11.93
CA LEU A 44 24.14 -15.77 11.93
C LEU A 44 23.54 -15.67 10.54
N ALA A 45 22.71 -16.65 10.20
CA ALA A 45 22.06 -16.71 8.90
C ALA A 45 20.54 -16.94 9.01
N LEU A 46 19.78 -16.45 8.03
CA LEU A 46 18.38 -16.82 7.87
C LEU A 46 18.31 -18.27 7.34
N THR A 47 17.48 -19.08 7.96
CA THR A 47 17.12 -20.44 7.49
C THR A 47 16.12 -20.35 6.35
N GLY A 48 15.18 -19.38 6.40
CA GLY A 48 14.18 -19.18 5.37
C GLY A 48 13.46 -17.84 5.50
N ILE A 49 12.76 -17.49 4.43
CA ILE A 49 11.90 -16.31 4.36
C ILE A 49 10.47 -16.77 4.10
N LEU A 50 9.58 -16.49 5.04
CA LEU A 50 8.15 -16.73 4.90
C LEU A 50 7.54 -15.60 4.06
N ASP A 51 6.78 -15.89 3.02
CA ASP A 51 6.08 -14.87 2.23
C ASP A 51 4.73 -15.38 1.76
N ASN A 52 3.68 -14.53 1.91
CA ASN A 52 2.32 -14.86 1.47
C ASN A 52 2.17 -14.81 -0.05
N ASN A 53 3.05 -14.12 -0.75
CA ASN A 53 3.00 -14.03 -2.21
C ASN A 53 3.48 -15.35 -2.84
N ARG A 54 2.54 -16.12 -3.37
CA ARG A 54 2.82 -17.42 -4.03
C ARG A 54 3.82 -17.31 -5.17
N ALA A 55 3.86 -16.19 -5.88
CA ALA A 55 4.81 -15.98 -6.98
C ALA A 55 6.27 -15.89 -6.51
N LYS A 56 6.50 -15.58 -5.24
CA LYS A 56 7.86 -15.54 -4.65
C LYS A 56 8.26 -16.87 -4.02
N GLN A 57 7.29 -17.72 -3.67
CA GLN A 57 7.53 -19.02 -3.03
C GLN A 57 8.25 -19.96 -4.01
N GLY A 58 9.18 -20.74 -3.47
CA GLY A 58 10.06 -21.60 -4.27
C GLY A 58 11.27 -20.89 -4.88
N GLY A 59 11.34 -19.56 -4.78
CA GLY A 59 12.51 -18.77 -5.13
C GLY A 59 13.51 -18.65 -3.96
N SER A 60 14.50 -17.80 -4.13
CA SER A 60 15.47 -17.48 -3.06
C SER A 60 15.89 -16.02 -3.08
N LEU A 61 16.27 -15.50 -1.92
CA LEU A 61 16.92 -14.20 -1.75
C LEU A 61 18.36 -14.43 -1.27
N HIS A 62 19.35 -14.17 -2.15
CA HIS A 62 20.77 -14.44 -1.86
C HIS A 62 21.04 -15.84 -1.29
N GLY A 63 20.38 -16.86 -1.86
CA GLY A 63 20.50 -18.25 -1.43
C GLY A 63 19.60 -18.66 -0.25
N VAL A 64 18.91 -17.74 0.40
CA VAL A 64 17.93 -18.04 1.45
C VAL A 64 16.59 -18.38 0.78
N PRO A 65 16.00 -19.58 1.03
CA PRO A 65 14.77 -19.99 0.38
C PRO A 65 13.57 -19.15 0.82
N VAL A 66 12.70 -18.82 -0.15
CA VAL A 66 11.39 -18.18 0.11
C VAL A 66 10.33 -19.28 0.14
N ILE A 67 9.68 -19.46 1.28
CA ILE A 67 8.75 -20.55 1.54
C ILE A 67 7.37 -20.02 1.95
N SER A 68 6.36 -20.89 1.81
CA SER A 68 5.00 -20.59 2.29
C SER A 68 4.98 -20.45 3.81
N PRO A 69 4.22 -19.52 4.41
CA PRO A 69 4.00 -19.49 5.85
C PRO A 69 3.43 -20.79 6.42
N ASN A 70 2.71 -21.58 5.62
CA ASN A 70 2.18 -22.87 6.04
C ASN A 70 3.28 -23.87 6.44
N ALA A 71 4.51 -23.69 5.95
CA ALA A 71 5.64 -24.55 6.30
C ALA A 71 6.05 -24.43 7.77
N VAL A 72 5.58 -23.41 8.51
CA VAL A 72 5.92 -23.28 9.95
C VAL A 72 5.33 -24.39 10.82
N ALA A 73 4.26 -25.03 10.36
CA ALA A 73 3.67 -26.18 11.06
C ALA A 73 4.61 -27.41 11.14
N ASP A 74 5.55 -27.50 10.18
CA ASP A 74 6.49 -28.62 10.07
C ASP A 74 7.83 -28.35 10.77
N ILE A 75 8.02 -27.15 11.36
CA ILE A 75 9.25 -26.78 12.06
C ILE A 75 9.26 -27.45 13.44
N SER A 76 10.12 -28.45 13.60
CA SER A 76 10.23 -29.25 14.81
C SER A 76 11.40 -28.89 15.75
N VAL A 77 12.23 -27.93 15.35
CA VAL A 77 13.39 -27.47 16.12
C VAL A 77 13.14 -26.11 16.76
N PRO A 78 13.90 -25.71 17.78
CA PRO A 78 13.80 -24.35 18.32
C PRO A 78 14.00 -23.32 17.20
N SER A 79 13.05 -22.43 17.05
CA SER A 79 13.07 -21.46 15.97
C SER A 79 12.51 -20.10 16.39
N VAL A 80 12.88 -19.07 15.66
CA VAL A 80 12.40 -17.70 15.83
C VAL A 80 11.99 -17.11 14.49
N VAL A 81 10.87 -16.42 14.45
CA VAL A 81 10.45 -15.63 13.28
C VAL A 81 10.63 -14.15 13.57
N LEU A 82 11.46 -13.49 12.79
CA LEU A 82 11.72 -12.06 12.86
C LEU A 82 10.77 -11.32 11.89
N ILE A 83 10.04 -10.35 12.39
CA ILE A 83 9.09 -9.57 11.59
C ILE A 83 9.47 -8.10 11.63
N ALA A 84 9.88 -7.55 10.48
CA ALA A 84 10.14 -6.13 10.28
C ALA A 84 9.04 -5.54 9.37
N SER A 85 7.81 -5.47 9.87
CA SER A 85 6.65 -5.03 9.08
C SER A 85 5.67 -4.25 9.95
N ARG A 86 4.97 -3.29 9.32
CA ARG A 86 3.79 -2.64 9.91
C ARG A 86 2.64 -3.63 10.15
N PHE A 87 2.60 -4.70 9.39
CA PHE A 87 1.60 -5.79 9.52
C PHE A 87 2.04 -6.88 10.53
N HIS A 88 2.90 -6.51 11.47
CA HIS A 88 3.44 -7.46 12.45
C HIS A 88 2.35 -8.25 13.18
N SER A 89 1.26 -7.59 13.59
CA SER A 89 0.20 -8.25 14.38
C SER A 89 -0.59 -9.26 13.56
N GLU A 90 -0.88 -8.94 12.30
CA GLU A 90 -1.54 -9.84 11.37
C GLU A 90 -0.66 -11.05 11.04
N MET A 91 0.62 -10.79 10.75
CA MET A 91 1.61 -11.83 10.47
C MET A 91 1.82 -12.72 11.71
N ARG A 92 1.86 -12.14 12.91
CA ARG A 92 1.94 -12.88 14.16
C ARG A 92 0.73 -13.80 14.32
N ARG A 93 -0.49 -13.25 14.21
CA ARG A 93 -1.73 -14.03 14.31
C ARG A 93 -1.76 -15.14 13.28
N GLN A 94 -1.38 -14.88 12.04
CA GLN A 94 -1.29 -15.90 11.00
C GLN A 94 -0.38 -17.06 11.40
N LEU A 95 0.79 -16.79 11.99
CA LEU A 95 1.71 -17.82 12.47
C LEU A 95 1.12 -18.60 13.65
N GLU A 96 0.46 -17.92 14.59
CA GLU A 96 -0.23 -18.54 15.72
C GLU A 96 -1.38 -19.44 15.25
N ASP A 97 -2.19 -18.99 14.28
CA ASP A 97 -3.29 -19.77 13.67
C ASP A 97 -2.78 -20.99 12.89
N LEU A 98 -1.57 -20.91 12.31
CA LEU A 98 -0.90 -22.02 11.65
C LEU A 98 -0.22 -22.98 12.64
N GLY A 99 -0.33 -22.74 13.95
CA GLY A 99 0.24 -23.60 14.99
C GLY A 99 1.74 -23.41 15.24
N TYR A 100 2.33 -22.31 14.81
CA TYR A 100 3.73 -22.02 15.08
C TYR A 100 3.99 -21.88 16.59
N ALA A 101 4.85 -22.74 17.12
CA ALA A 101 5.16 -22.80 18.55
C ALA A 101 6.46 -22.06 18.93
N GLY A 102 7.21 -21.55 17.95
CA GLY A 102 8.45 -20.82 18.17
C GLY A 102 8.21 -19.37 18.59
N GLU A 103 9.29 -18.65 18.80
CA GLU A 103 9.23 -17.25 19.21
C GLU A 103 8.98 -16.32 18.01
N ILE A 104 8.05 -15.37 18.14
CA ILE A 104 7.74 -14.36 17.12
C ILE A 104 8.19 -13.00 17.63
N ILE A 105 9.15 -12.39 16.94
CA ILE A 105 9.80 -11.16 17.41
C ILE A 105 9.62 -10.03 16.39
N ARG A 106 9.17 -8.89 16.86
CA ARG A 106 9.22 -7.67 16.09
C ARG A 106 10.63 -7.07 16.11
N VAL A 107 11.26 -6.94 14.94
CA VAL A 107 12.61 -6.38 14.78
C VAL A 107 12.56 -5.03 14.04
N GLY A 108 11.90 -4.08 14.61
CA GLY A 108 11.73 -2.75 14.04
C GLY A 108 10.34 -2.50 13.50
N SER A 109 9.91 -1.26 13.60
CA SER A 109 8.92 -0.65 12.73
C SER A 109 9.71 -0.11 11.54
N LEU A 110 9.21 -0.22 10.31
CA LEU A 110 9.84 0.32 9.11
C LEU A 110 10.62 1.63 9.38
N SER A 111 11.78 1.54 10.00
CA SER A 111 12.76 2.60 9.92
C SER A 111 13.32 2.52 8.51
N ILE A 112 13.40 3.63 7.85
CA ILE A 112 14.12 3.74 6.58
C ILE A 112 15.54 3.28 6.91
N GLY A 113 15.86 2.06 6.49
CA GLY A 113 17.20 1.52 6.67
C GLY A 113 18.17 2.48 6.02
N THR A 114 19.09 3.01 6.79
CA THR A 114 20.28 3.66 6.26
C THR A 114 21.19 2.54 5.76
N ALA A 115 20.82 1.92 4.62
CA ALA A 115 21.78 1.12 3.88
C ALA A 115 23.03 2.00 3.67
N SER A 116 24.22 1.47 3.86
CA SER A 116 25.46 2.23 3.73
C SER A 116 25.45 3.04 2.42
N GLY A 117 25.49 4.37 2.53
CA GLY A 117 25.40 5.30 1.40
C GLY A 117 23.97 5.70 0.97
N SER A 118 22.92 5.33 1.70
CA SER A 118 21.52 5.74 1.39
C SER A 118 21.36 7.26 1.52
N ASP A 119 21.94 7.85 2.54
CA ASP A 119 21.97 9.29 2.78
C ASP A 119 22.66 10.05 1.63
N ILE A 120 23.78 9.53 1.11
CA ILE A 120 24.49 10.11 -0.04
C ILE A 120 23.67 9.99 -1.32
N ARG A 121 23.08 8.81 -1.57
CA ARG A 121 22.23 8.60 -2.77
C ARG A 121 20.98 9.45 -2.71
N GLY A 122 20.33 9.47 -1.55
CA GLY A 122 19.15 10.28 -1.31
C GLY A 122 19.42 11.78 -1.45
N ALA A 123 20.51 12.29 -0.86
CA ALA A 123 20.92 13.67 -1.00
C ALA A 123 21.20 14.06 -2.46
N ARG A 124 21.92 13.22 -3.19
CA ARG A 124 22.18 13.44 -4.63
C ARG A 124 20.86 13.51 -5.42
N ARG A 125 19.92 12.60 -5.16
CA ARG A 125 18.62 12.61 -5.84
C ARG A 125 17.80 13.85 -5.50
N LEU A 126 17.82 14.24 -4.24
CA LEU A 126 17.17 15.46 -3.78
C LEU A 126 17.74 16.70 -4.48
N ASP A 127 19.06 16.80 -4.57
CA ASP A 127 19.73 17.89 -5.29
C ASP A 127 19.44 17.89 -6.79
N GLN A 128 19.33 16.71 -7.40
CA GLN A 128 18.90 16.58 -8.82
C GLN A 128 17.49 17.13 -9.02
N LEU A 129 16.53 16.76 -8.16
CA LEU A 129 15.15 17.26 -8.24
C LEU A 129 15.08 18.76 -8.02
N ARG A 130 15.81 19.30 -7.04
CA ARG A 130 15.89 20.74 -6.78
C ARG A 130 16.51 21.51 -7.95
N THR A 131 17.56 20.96 -8.53
CA THR A 131 18.23 21.58 -9.69
C THR A 131 17.32 21.58 -10.92
N ALA A 132 16.57 20.51 -11.13
CA ALA A 132 15.60 20.44 -12.24
C ALA A 132 14.38 21.34 -12.03
N HIS A 133 14.03 21.62 -10.77
CA HIS A 133 12.81 22.35 -10.41
C HIS A 133 13.09 23.42 -9.30
N PRO A 134 13.90 24.45 -9.58
CA PRO A 134 14.44 25.35 -8.54
C PRO A 134 13.38 26.17 -7.80
N ASP A 135 12.25 26.49 -8.46
CA ASP A 135 11.18 27.31 -7.90
C ASP A 135 9.93 26.51 -7.57
N ARG A 136 10.06 25.19 -7.36
CA ARG A 136 8.97 24.28 -7.09
C ARG A 136 9.05 23.68 -5.69
N HIS A 137 7.88 23.38 -5.14
CA HIS A 137 7.74 22.63 -3.91
C HIS A 137 7.68 21.12 -4.23
N LEU A 138 8.45 20.30 -3.53
CA LEU A 138 8.41 18.84 -3.73
C LEU A 138 7.34 18.22 -2.82
N VAL A 139 6.40 17.49 -3.44
CA VAL A 139 5.42 16.68 -2.72
C VAL A 139 5.78 15.21 -2.90
N VAL A 140 6.21 14.59 -1.82
CA VAL A 140 6.71 13.22 -1.82
C VAL A 140 5.65 12.29 -1.23
N CYS A 141 5.14 11.36 -2.03
CA CYS A 141 4.23 10.30 -1.62
C CYS A 141 5.01 8.99 -1.53
N PRO A 142 5.49 8.59 -0.35
CA PRO A 142 6.57 7.62 -0.22
C PRO A 142 6.18 6.14 -0.36
N PHE A 143 4.93 5.84 -0.70
CA PHE A 143 4.47 4.47 -0.87
C PHE A 143 3.76 4.23 -2.20
N GLY A 144 3.93 3.04 -2.76
CA GLY A 144 3.25 2.58 -3.97
C GLY A 144 1.79 2.15 -3.73
N ALA A 145 1.03 2.96 -2.98
CA ALA A 145 -0.36 2.72 -2.64
C ALA A 145 -1.25 3.80 -3.27
N LEU A 146 -2.09 3.42 -4.23
CA LEU A 146 -2.92 4.35 -5.01
C LEU A 146 -3.83 5.22 -4.14
N GLY A 147 -4.46 4.61 -3.11
CA GLY A 147 -5.36 5.31 -2.21
C GLY A 147 -4.65 6.37 -1.37
N ASP A 148 -3.45 6.07 -0.89
CA ASP A 148 -2.61 7.03 -0.14
C ASP A 148 -2.24 8.23 -1.02
N VAL A 149 -1.78 7.98 -2.24
CA VAL A 149 -1.47 9.05 -3.20
C VAL A 149 -2.71 9.86 -3.55
N TYR A 150 -3.85 9.17 -3.77
CA TYR A 150 -5.11 9.84 -4.06
C TYR A 150 -5.49 10.85 -2.97
N TRP A 151 -5.58 10.41 -1.70
CA TRP A 151 -6.00 11.29 -0.61
C TRP A 151 -4.94 12.33 -0.26
N ALA A 152 -3.65 12.00 -0.37
CA ALA A 152 -2.59 12.99 -0.25
C ALA A 152 -2.77 14.15 -1.24
N LEU A 153 -2.98 13.84 -2.51
CA LEU A 153 -3.10 14.86 -3.55
C LEU A 153 -4.48 15.54 -3.57
N ALA A 154 -5.54 14.85 -3.14
CA ALA A 154 -6.86 15.48 -3.00
C ALA A 154 -6.88 16.62 -1.97
N TYR A 155 -6.11 16.52 -0.88
CA TYR A 155 -6.03 17.57 0.13
C TYR A 155 -4.86 18.54 -0.06
N PHE A 156 -3.90 18.20 -0.92
CA PHE A 156 -2.72 19.04 -1.13
C PHE A 156 -3.03 20.46 -1.62
N PRO A 157 -3.98 20.73 -2.52
CA PRO A 157 -4.30 22.09 -2.94
C PRO A 157 -4.72 23.01 -1.78
N ALA A 158 -5.55 22.49 -0.86
CA ALA A 158 -5.94 23.24 0.34
C ALA A 158 -4.76 23.50 1.28
N PHE A 159 -3.86 22.54 1.43
CA PHE A 159 -2.63 22.70 2.21
C PHE A 159 -1.68 23.71 1.56
N ALA A 160 -1.45 23.61 0.26
CA ALA A 160 -0.57 24.51 -0.48
C ALA A 160 -1.07 25.96 -0.39
N ALA A 161 -2.39 26.18 -0.55
CA ALA A 161 -3.00 27.49 -0.40
C ALA A 161 -2.83 28.05 1.02
N ALA A 162 -3.07 27.23 2.06
CA ALA A 162 -2.92 27.65 3.46
C ALA A 162 -1.47 27.99 3.85
N ARG A 163 -0.49 27.43 3.15
CA ARG A 163 0.95 27.62 3.39
C ARG A 163 1.61 28.54 2.37
N HIS A 164 0.88 29.04 1.39
CA HIS A 164 1.42 29.84 0.28
C HIS A 164 2.59 29.17 -0.45
N LEU A 165 2.46 27.83 -0.67
CA LEU A 165 3.51 27.05 -1.32
C LEU A 165 3.59 27.40 -2.82
N PRO A 166 4.79 27.37 -3.42
CA PRO A 166 4.94 27.47 -4.86
C PRO A 166 4.32 26.25 -5.57
N PRO A 167 4.15 26.32 -6.91
CA PRO A 167 3.68 25.16 -7.68
C PRO A 167 4.47 23.91 -7.39
N ALA A 168 3.80 22.79 -7.32
CA ALA A 168 4.39 21.54 -6.86
C ALA A 168 4.91 20.65 -7.98
N VAL A 169 5.96 19.91 -7.70
CA VAL A 169 6.40 18.71 -8.40
C VAL A 169 6.09 17.51 -7.50
N VAL A 170 5.45 16.49 -8.05
CA VAL A 170 5.05 15.30 -7.29
C VAL A 170 6.05 14.17 -7.50
N VAL A 171 6.45 13.53 -6.41
CA VAL A 171 7.34 12.36 -6.44
C VAL A 171 6.60 11.18 -5.83
N VAL A 172 6.47 10.10 -6.58
CA VAL A 172 5.67 8.92 -6.22
C VAL A 172 6.45 7.63 -6.42
N VAL A 173 5.89 6.52 -5.95
CA VAL A 173 6.43 5.17 -6.20
C VAL A 173 5.61 4.46 -7.26
N GLY A 174 6.25 4.12 -8.37
CA GLY A 174 5.67 3.30 -9.43
C GLY A 174 4.70 4.04 -10.37
N GLU A 175 4.40 3.40 -11.48
CA GLU A 175 3.63 3.99 -12.58
C GLU A 175 2.17 4.24 -12.22
N GLY A 176 1.51 3.31 -11.49
CA GLY A 176 0.12 3.50 -11.09
C GLY A 176 -0.07 4.76 -10.24
N CYS A 177 0.84 5.03 -9.29
CA CYS A 177 0.81 6.25 -8.48
C CYS A 177 1.08 7.51 -9.31
N ARG A 178 1.91 7.41 -10.37
CA ARG A 178 2.12 8.50 -11.31
C ARG A 178 0.83 8.83 -12.08
N GLN A 179 0.09 7.82 -12.50
CA GLN A 179 -1.20 8.01 -13.16
C GLN A 179 -2.22 8.67 -12.22
N VAL A 180 -2.27 8.26 -10.94
CA VAL A 180 -3.12 8.92 -9.93
C VAL A 180 -2.73 10.39 -9.76
N ALA A 181 -1.44 10.71 -9.70
CA ALA A 181 -1.00 12.11 -9.58
C ALA A 181 -1.44 12.97 -10.77
N ARG A 182 -1.43 12.42 -11.97
CA ARG A 182 -1.91 13.10 -13.17
C ARG A 182 -3.41 13.38 -13.14
N LEU A 183 -4.22 12.55 -12.48
CA LEU A 183 -5.65 12.85 -12.29
C LEU A 183 -5.89 14.17 -11.54
N PHE A 184 -4.94 14.61 -10.72
CA PHE A 184 -5.00 15.90 -10.01
C PHE A 184 -4.33 17.04 -10.76
N GLY A 185 -4.07 16.89 -12.07
CA GLY A 185 -3.50 17.93 -12.93
C GLY A 185 -2.00 18.17 -12.72
N HIS A 186 -1.30 17.26 -12.03
CA HIS A 186 0.15 17.33 -11.92
C HIS A 186 0.81 16.79 -13.19
N GLU A 187 1.36 17.67 -14.00
CA GLU A 187 2.09 17.30 -15.24
C GLU A 187 3.50 16.80 -14.91
N GLU A 188 4.17 17.46 -13.98
CA GLU A 188 5.52 17.15 -13.54
C GLU A 188 5.48 16.14 -12.40
N VAL A 189 5.56 14.84 -12.75
CA VAL A 189 5.53 13.73 -11.81
C VAL A 189 6.74 12.83 -12.02
N HIS A 190 7.55 12.68 -10.97
CA HIS A 190 8.66 11.73 -10.94
C HIS A 190 8.23 10.42 -10.28
N SER A 191 8.42 9.32 -10.99
CA SER A 191 8.21 7.97 -10.45
C SER A 191 9.55 7.34 -10.09
N LEU A 192 9.67 6.90 -8.85
CA LEU A 192 10.86 6.25 -8.30
C LEU A 192 10.58 4.78 -7.97
N ALA A 193 11.63 3.98 -7.94
CA ALA A 193 11.57 2.69 -7.24
C ALA A 193 11.47 2.92 -5.72
N GLN A 194 10.91 1.97 -4.97
CA GLN A 194 10.70 2.13 -3.52
C GLN A 194 12.02 2.41 -2.79
N ILE A 195 13.10 1.72 -3.15
CA ILE A 195 14.43 1.92 -2.54
C ILE A 195 14.96 3.34 -2.75
N ASP A 196 14.80 3.90 -3.96
CA ASP A 196 15.21 5.26 -4.27
C ASP A 196 14.36 6.31 -3.53
N MET A 197 13.09 6.01 -3.34
CA MET A 197 12.17 6.83 -2.57
C MET A 197 12.54 6.84 -1.09
N ASP A 198 12.86 5.68 -0.53
CA ASP A 198 13.28 5.55 0.87
C ASP A 198 14.59 6.32 1.13
N ASP A 199 15.57 6.24 0.22
CA ASP A 199 16.80 7.02 0.28
C ASP A 199 16.52 8.54 0.23
N LEU A 200 15.65 8.99 -0.70
CA LEU A 200 15.27 10.40 -0.84
C LEU A 200 14.61 10.94 0.43
N VAL A 201 13.66 10.18 0.99
CA VAL A 201 12.95 10.57 2.21
C VAL A 201 13.92 10.64 3.41
N ALA A 202 14.83 9.64 3.55
CA ALA A 202 15.84 9.65 4.60
C ALA A 202 16.71 10.91 4.54
N ALA A 203 17.20 11.27 3.35
CA ALA A 203 17.99 12.46 3.14
C ALA A 203 17.19 13.75 3.43
N ALA A 204 15.94 13.83 2.98
CA ALA A 204 15.08 14.99 3.23
C ALA A 204 14.84 15.22 4.72
N VAL A 205 14.61 14.16 5.49
CA VAL A 205 14.42 14.22 6.95
C VAL A 205 15.72 14.62 7.65
N ALA A 206 16.86 13.98 7.30
CA ALA A 206 18.16 14.25 7.92
C ALA A 206 18.60 15.70 7.71
N ASN A 207 18.26 16.28 6.55
CA ASN A 207 18.63 17.66 6.21
C ASN A 207 17.59 18.71 6.67
N GLY A 208 16.48 18.30 7.30
CA GLY A 208 15.42 19.21 7.73
C GLY A 208 14.85 20.04 6.57
N ALA A 209 14.68 19.43 5.40
CA ALA A 209 14.30 20.12 4.17
C ALA A 209 12.91 20.78 4.29
N GLN A 210 12.86 22.11 4.13
CA GLN A 210 11.62 22.90 4.27
C GLN A 210 10.84 23.04 2.95
N ASP A 211 11.50 22.79 1.83
CA ASP A 211 10.95 22.83 0.47
C ASP A 211 10.26 21.53 0.05
N ILE A 212 10.06 20.61 1.01
CA ILE A 212 9.49 19.30 0.79
C ILE A 212 8.35 19.04 1.74
N THR A 213 7.24 18.51 1.20
CA THR A 213 6.18 17.88 1.99
C THR A 213 6.21 16.37 1.79
N ILE A 214 6.47 15.62 2.83
CA ILE A 214 6.37 14.16 2.83
C ILE A 214 4.94 13.79 3.23
N ALA A 215 4.13 13.43 2.25
CA ALA A 215 2.70 13.18 2.42
C ALA A 215 2.45 11.73 2.81
N HIS A 216 2.71 11.40 4.07
CA HIS A 216 2.36 10.10 4.64
C HIS A 216 2.10 10.18 6.14
N HIS A 217 1.14 9.38 6.60
CA HIS A 217 0.68 9.38 7.99
C HIS A 217 1.47 8.45 8.91
N ASP A 218 2.05 7.38 8.37
CA ASP A 218 2.67 6.30 9.14
C ASP A 218 4.12 6.57 9.53
N ARG A 219 4.73 7.63 9.02
CA ARG A 219 6.15 7.83 9.20
C ARG A 219 6.45 9.08 10.00
N PRO A 220 7.47 9.06 10.87
CA PRO A 220 7.86 10.22 11.68
C PRO A 220 8.54 11.31 10.82
N TYR A 221 8.09 11.49 9.59
CA TYR A 221 8.66 12.42 8.64
C TYR A 221 7.96 13.78 8.73
N GLY A 222 8.25 14.48 9.77
CA GLY A 222 8.00 15.89 9.82
C GLY A 222 6.56 16.33 10.07
N ALA A 223 5.56 15.90 9.36
CA ALA A 223 4.22 16.43 9.47
C ALA A 223 3.16 15.43 10.00
N GLY A 224 3.42 14.14 9.86
CA GLY A 224 2.47 13.10 10.27
C GLY A 224 2.53 12.78 11.77
N ALA A 225 1.38 12.69 12.40
CA ALA A 225 1.29 12.02 13.69
C ALA A 225 1.46 10.50 13.43
N PRO A 226 2.17 9.76 14.30
CA PRO A 226 2.20 8.30 14.22
C PRO A 226 0.80 7.73 14.23
N VAL A 227 0.56 6.61 13.53
CA VAL A 227 -0.72 5.85 13.54
C VAL A 227 -1.19 5.54 14.97
N ARG A 228 -0.32 5.60 15.97
CA ARG A 228 -0.68 5.52 17.40
C ARG A 228 -1.77 6.50 17.81
N SER A 229 -1.92 7.64 17.14
CA SER A 229 -3.05 8.54 17.39
C SER A 229 -4.40 7.94 16.97
N LEU A 230 -4.41 6.88 16.15
CA LEU A 230 -5.62 6.11 15.82
C LEU A 230 -6.06 5.19 16.96
N ASP A 231 -5.16 4.84 17.89
CA ASP A 231 -5.52 4.06 19.09
C ASP A 231 -6.47 4.83 20.03
N GLU A 232 -6.43 6.15 19.95
CA GLU A 232 -7.25 7.04 20.81
C GLU A 232 -8.59 7.40 20.18
N ARG A 233 -8.66 7.49 18.85
CA ARG A 233 -9.88 7.76 18.10
C ARG A 233 -9.82 7.22 16.68
N LEU A 234 -10.95 6.72 16.19
CA LEU A 234 -11.08 6.38 14.78
C LEU A 234 -11.06 7.65 13.92
N VAL A 235 -10.08 7.72 13.01
CA VAL A 235 -10.06 8.70 11.92
C VAL A 235 -10.27 7.94 10.62
N ALA A 236 -11.32 8.26 9.87
CA ALA A 236 -11.57 7.62 8.59
C ALA A 236 -10.37 7.85 7.64
N PHE A 237 -10.02 6.85 6.84
CA PHE A 237 -8.90 6.93 5.90
C PHE A 237 -9.00 8.15 4.97
N THR A 238 -10.22 8.50 4.56
CA THR A 238 -10.51 9.69 3.75
C THR A 238 -10.12 11.01 4.43
N ASP A 239 -10.18 11.06 5.75
CA ASP A 239 -9.91 12.26 6.55
C ASP A 239 -8.49 12.30 7.12
N LEU A 240 -7.79 11.17 7.06
CA LEU A 240 -6.48 10.99 7.67
C LEU A 240 -5.44 11.99 7.13
N TYR A 241 -5.44 12.24 5.83
CA TYR A 241 -4.54 13.22 5.22
C TYR A 241 -4.90 14.64 5.62
N ARG A 242 -6.20 14.98 5.70
CA ARG A 242 -6.65 16.27 6.21
C ARG A 242 -6.21 16.49 7.65
N ASP A 243 -6.51 15.53 8.54
CA ASP A 243 -6.42 15.72 9.99
C ASP A 243 -5.00 15.50 10.53
N LEU A 244 -4.29 14.49 10.05
CA LEU A 244 -3.00 14.08 10.62
C LEU A 244 -1.80 14.54 9.79
N VAL A 245 -1.88 14.46 8.46
CA VAL A 245 -0.76 14.83 7.59
C VAL A 245 -0.67 16.35 7.41
N TYR A 246 -1.75 16.93 6.89
CA TYR A 246 -1.76 18.36 6.56
C TYR A 246 -2.29 19.26 7.68
N LYS A 247 -2.93 18.70 8.69
CA LYS A 247 -3.52 19.42 9.84
C LYS A 247 -4.41 20.58 9.39
N LEU A 248 -5.27 20.32 8.42
CA LEU A 248 -6.23 21.25 7.87
C LEU A 248 -7.48 21.36 8.75
N PRO A 249 -8.23 22.47 8.66
CA PRO A 249 -9.53 22.57 9.30
C PRO A 249 -10.50 21.48 8.84
N ALA A 250 -11.40 21.03 9.70
CA ALA A 250 -12.42 20.03 9.36
C ALA A 250 -13.35 20.46 8.20
N THR A 251 -13.39 21.75 7.89
CA THR A 251 -14.14 22.31 6.76
C THR A 251 -13.41 22.15 5.42
N ALA A 252 -12.12 21.81 5.42
CA ALA A 252 -11.38 21.58 4.18
C ALA A 252 -11.98 20.39 3.42
N ARG A 253 -12.17 20.58 2.13
CA ARG A 253 -12.74 19.56 1.24
C ARG A 253 -11.64 19.01 0.33
N PRO A 254 -11.67 17.71 0.01
CA PRO A 254 -10.76 17.16 -0.97
C PRO A 254 -11.09 17.73 -2.35
N ALA A 255 -10.07 18.02 -3.13
CA ALA A 255 -10.22 18.32 -4.54
C ALA A 255 -10.68 17.05 -5.29
N ALA A 256 -11.58 17.23 -6.25
CA ALA A 256 -11.92 16.14 -7.16
C ALA A 256 -10.80 15.97 -8.19
N PRO A 257 -10.54 14.73 -8.67
CA PRO A 257 -9.65 14.52 -9.80
C PRO A 257 -10.20 15.23 -11.04
N GLY A 258 -9.30 15.80 -11.86
CA GLY A 258 -9.67 16.38 -13.14
C GLY A 258 -10.23 15.31 -14.08
N ARG A 259 -11.19 15.72 -14.90
CA ARG A 259 -11.74 14.90 -16.01
C ARG A 259 -11.18 15.35 -17.36
N ASP A 260 -10.16 16.22 -17.34
CA ASP A 260 -9.68 16.96 -18.50
C ASP A 260 -8.59 16.22 -19.29
N GLY A 261 -8.55 14.89 -19.22
CA GLY A 261 -7.80 14.12 -20.21
C GLY A 261 -8.43 14.29 -21.60
N PRO A 262 -7.64 14.34 -22.70
CA PRO A 262 -8.22 14.30 -24.02
C PRO A 262 -9.17 13.09 -24.08
N ALA A 263 -10.44 13.36 -24.37
CA ALA A 263 -11.42 12.30 -24.58
C ALA A 263 -10.82 11.37 -25.63
N GLN A 264 -10.37 10.19 -25.19
CA GLN A 264 -9.92 9.18 -26.13
C GLN A 264 -11.14 8.80 -26.95
N ALA A 265 -11.03 8.94 -28.25
CA ALA A 265 -12.07 8.50 -29.16
C ALA A 265 -12.24 6.97 -28.97
N ASP A 266 -13.41 6.57 -28.47
CA ASP A 266 -13.84 5.20 -28.31
C ASP A 266 -12.82 4.26 -27.61
N PRO A 267 -12.71 4.32 -26.25
CA PRO A 267 -11.86 3.40 -25.53
C PRO A 267 -12.38 1.94 -25.74
N SER A 268 -11.46 0.97 -25.83
CA SER A 268 -11.78 -0.44 -26.14
C SER A 268 -12.83 -1.03 -25.22
N TRP A 269 -12.79 -0.68 -23.92
CA TRP A 269 -13.77 -1.13 -22.92
C TRP A 269 -15.23 -0.66 -23.22
N ALA A 270 -15.39 0.47 -23.90
CA ALA A 270 -16.72 1.00 -24.21
C ALA A 270 -17.48 0.18 -25.26
N THR A 271 -16.77 -0.58 -26.08
CA THR A 271 -17.37 -1.49 -27.06
C THR A 271 -17.75 -2.83 -26.44
N GLU A 272 -17.05 -3.25 -25.39
CA GLU A 272 -17.27 -4.54 -24.73
C GLU A 272 -18.32 -4.46 -23.62
N ILE A 273 -18.45 -3.31 -22.98
CA ILE A 273 -19.37 -3.09 -21.85
C ILE A 273 -20.55 -2.22 -22.29
N PRO A 274 -21.78 -2.71 -22.27
CA PRO A 274 -22.95 -1.90 -22.61
C PRO A 274 -23.23 -0.86 -21.52
N ARG A 275 -23.47 0.38 -21.95
CA ARG A 275 -23.72 1.51 -21.04
C ARG A 275 -24.88 1.22 -20.08
N GLY A 276 -24.63 1.36 -18.77
CA GLY A 276 -25.62 1.22 -17.69
C GLY A 276 -26.06 -0.22 -17.40
N ARG A 277 -25.46 -1.21 -18.09
CA ARG A 277 -25.71 -2.64 -17.90
C ARG A 277 -24.43 -3.44 -17.73
N GLY A 278 -23.35 -2.77 -17.47
CA GLY A 278 -22.07 -3.38 -17.14
C GLY A 278 -21.89 -3.51 -15.64
N VAL A 279 -21.17 -4.54 -15.22
CA VAL A 279 -20.69 -4.71 -13.84
C VAL A 279 -19.20 -4.93 -13.90
N LEU A 280 -18.43 -4.00 -13.33
CA LEU A 280 -17.00 -4.11 -13.20
C LEU A 280 -16.66 -4.67 -11.82
N ILE A 281 -15.98 -5.81 -11.76
CA ILE A 281 -15.56 -6.46 -10.52
C ILE A 281 -14.05 -6.32 -10.38
N ALA A 282 -13.59 -5.79 -9.24
CA ALA A 282 -12.18 -5.66 -8.87
C ALA A 282 -11.87 -6.55 -7.64
N PRO A 283 -11.56 -7.85 -7.84
CA PRO A 283 -11.40 -8.80 -6.73
C PRO A 283 -10.03 -8.71 -6.06
N TYR A 284 -9.08 -8.01 -6.65
CA TYR A 284 -7.68 -7.99 -6.23
C TYR A 284 -7.33 -6.76 -5.39
N ALA A 285 -6.62 -6.98 -4.30
CA ALA A 285 -6.07 -5.92 -3.45
C ALA A 285 -4.74 -6.35 -2.82
N LYS A 286 -3.84 -5.39 -2.61
CA LYS A 286 -2.53 -5.63 -1.98
C LYS A 286 -2.52 -5.31 -0.48
N SER A 287 -3.47 -4.53 0.00
CA SER A 287 -3.46 -3.94 1.34
C SER A 287 -4.49 -4.52 2.30
N VAL A 288 -5.36 -5.40 1.84
CA VAL A 288 -6.33 -6.11 2.67
C VAL A 288 -6.26 -7.62 2.37
N LEU A 289 -6.71 -8.43 3.32
CA LEU A 289 -6.80 -9.88 3.13
C LEU A 289 -7.77 -10.21 2.01
N PRO A 290 -7.50 -11.24 1.21
CA PRO A 290 -8.44 -11.70 0.20
C PRO A 290 -9.71 -12.25 0.87
N VAL A 291 -10.82 -12.13 0.18
CA VAL A 291 -12.07 -12.81 0.53
C VAL A 291 -12.19 -14.12 -0.27
N PRO A 292 -13.04 -15.08 0.16
CA PRO A 292 -13.20 -16.35 -0.54
C PRO A 292 -13.51 -16.14 -2.02
N TRP A 293 -12.81 -16.86 -2.90
CA TRP A 293 -12.96 -16.70 -4.35
C TRP A 293 -14.39 -17.05 -4.82
N SER A 294 -15.04 -18.01 -4.17
CA SER A 294 -16.43 -18.39 -4.41
C SER A 294 -17.42 -17.22 -4.27
N PHE A 295 -17.13 -16.23 -3.44
CA PHE A 295 -17.95 -15.03 -3.36
C PHE A 295 -17.96 -14.26 -4.69
N TRP A 296 -16.81 -14.15 -5.32
CA TRP A 296 -16.68 -13.45 -6.61
C TRP A 296 -17.38 -14.22 -7.73
N GLU A 297 -17.20 -15.55 -7.76
CA GLU A 297 -17.89 -16.43 -8.72
C GLU A 297 -19.42 -16.30 -8.60
N HIS A 298 -19.98 -16.45 -7.40
CA HIS A 298 -21.42 -16.29 -7.16
C HIS A 298 -21.92 -14.88 -7.49
N THR A 299 -21.09 -13.85 -7.22
CA THR A 299 -21.46 -12.47 -7.56
C THR A 299 -21.52 -12.28 -9.06
N ALA A 300 -20.54 -12.78 -9.80
CA ALA A 300 -20.53 -12.74 -11.27
C ALA A 300 -21.70 -13.51 -11.87
N GLU A 301 -21.91 -14.77 -11.44
CA GLU A 301 -23.02 -15.62 -11.91
C GLU A 301 -24.38 -14.96 -11.69
N ARG A 302 -24.59 -14.34 -10.53
CA ARG A 302 -25.85 -13.63 -10.23
C ARG A 302 -26.10 -12.49 -11.22
N HIS A 303 -25.10 -11.67 -11.51
CA HIS A 303 -25.25 -10.55 -12.44
C HIS A 303 -25.41 -11.02 -13.89
N VAL A 304 -24.67 -12.04 -14.31
CA VAL A 304 -24.85 -12.66 -15.62
C VAL A 304 -26.26 -13.21 -15.78
N SER A 305 -26.81 -13.88 -14.74
CA SER A 305 -28.20 -14.40 -14.78
C SER A 305 -29.27 -13.31 -14.85
N GLN A 306 -28.95 -12.08 -14.42
CA GLN A 306 -29.79 -10.90 -14.56
C GLN A 306 -29.66 -10.22 -15.94
N GLY A 307 -28.78 -10.73 -16.79
CA GLY A 307 -28.53 -10.21 -18.13
C GLY A 307 -27.57 -9.03 -18.18
N ASP A 308 -26.77 -8.83 -17.12
CA ASP A 308 -25.68 -7.87 -17.11
C ASP A 308 -24.45 -8.43 -17.83
N VAL A 309 -23.65 -7.55 -18.41
CA VAL A 309 -22.32 -7.91 -18.89
C VAL A 309 -21.32 -7.70 -17.76
N VAL A 310 -20.67 -8.78 -17.33
CA VAL A 310 -19.75 -8.74 -16.20
C VAL A 310 -18.31 -8.80 -16.69
N ALA A 311 -17.49 -7.86 -16.24
CA ALA A 311 -16.06 -7.86 -16.50
C ALA A 311 -15.27 -7.84 -15.19
N THR A 312 -14.20 -8.62 -15.14
CA THR A 312 -13.18 -8.54 -14.07
C THR A 312 -12.11 -7.55 -14.48
N LEU A 313 -11.89 -6.55 -13.63
CA LEU A 313 -10.72 -5.68 -13.76
C LEU A 313 -9.47 -6.47 -13.38
N VAL A 314 -8.58 -6.66 -14.34
CA VAL A 314 -7.34 -7.42 -14.18
C VAL A 314 -6.13 -6.57 -14.53
N HIS A 315 -5.00 -6.92 -13.95
CA HIS A 315 -3.68 -6.48 -14.39
C HIS A 315 -2.94 -7.66 -15.00
N SER A 316 -1.84 -7.42 -15.68
CA SER A 316 -1.10 -8.35 -16.57
C SER A 316 -0.91 -9.78 -16.06
N ASP A 317 -0.89 -10.00 -14.75
CA ASP A 317 -0.64 -11.28 -14.08
C ASP A 317 -1.84 -11.80 -13.25
N GLU A 318 -3.01 -11.17 -13.42
CA GLU A 318 -4.23 -11.51 -12.68
C GLU A 318 -5.22 -12.26 -13.58
N ASP A 319 -5.80 -13.34 -13.09
CA ASP A 319 -6.80 -14.12 -13.82
C ASP A 319 -8.21 -13.53 -13.64
N PRO A 320 -9.04 -13.48 -14.70
CA PRO A 320 -10.43 -13.06 -14.55
C PRO A 320 -11.25 -14.11 -13.79
N ILE A 321 -12.32 -13.65 -13.16
CA ILE A 321 -13.33 -14.56 -12.57
C ILE A 321 -13.91 -15.41 -13.71
N PRO A 322 -14.05 -16.75 -13.54
CA PRO A 322 -14.60 -17.61 -14.58
C PRO A 322 -15.95 -17.11 -15.11
N GLY A 323 -16.08 -17.05 -16.44
CA GLY A 323 -17.32 -16.59 -17.11
C GLY A 323 -17.47 -15.07 -17.22
N THR A 324 -16.48 -14.28 -16.81
CA THR A 324 -16.44 -12.83 -17.02
C THR A 324 -15.47 -12.42 -18.12
N LEU A 325 -15.63 -11.20 -18.63
CA LEU A 325 -14.63 -10.60 -19.52
C LEU A 325 -13.40 -10.17 -18.71
N ALA A 326 -12.19 -10.43 -19.21
CA ALA A 326 -10.98 -9.83 -18.68
C ALA A 326 -10.85 -8.40 -19.21
N LEU A 327 -10.78 -7.42 -18.34
CA LEU A 327 -10.71 -6.02 -18.75
C LEU A 327 -9.56 -5.30 -18.05
N GLU A 328 -8.61 -4.81 -18.83
CA GLU A 328 -7.56 -3.92 -18.36
C GLU A 328 -7.95 -2.47 -18.68
N VAL A 329 -8.16 -1.66 -17.63
CA VAL A 329 -8.52 -0.25 -17.75
C VAL A 329 -7.42 0.60 -17.15
N PRO A 330 -6.82 1.53 -17.92
CA PRO A 330 -5.86 2.47 -17.38
C PRO A 330 -6.48 3.34 -16.27
N ILE A 331 -5.72 3.66 -15.23
CA ILE A 331 -6.22 4.47 -14.10
C ILE A 331 -6.88 5.78 -14.54
N PRO A 332 -6.35 6.53 -15.53
CA PRO A 332 -7.00 7.77 -16.00
C PRO A 332 -8.41 7.56 -16.59
N GLU A 333 -8.69 6.37 -17.12
CA GLU A 333 -9.97 6.04 -17.75
C GLU A 333 -10.94 5.32 -16.80
N LEU A 334 -10.45 4.89 -15.64
CA LEU A 334 -11.21 3.99 -14.75
C LEU A 334 -12.51 4.63 -14.23
N LEU A 335 -12.49 5.93 -13.95
CA LEU A 335 -13.67 6.66 -13.51
C LEU A 335 -14.77 6.64 -14.58
N ASP A 336 -14.40 6.89 -15.84
CA ASP A 336 -15.32 6.92 -16.97
C ASP A 336 -15.82 5.51 -17.29
N ALA A 337 -14.96 4.50 -17.20
CA ALA A 337 -15.35 3.09 -17.40
C ALA A 337 -16.39 2.66 -16.36
N VAL A 338 -16.22 3.03 -15.09
CA VAL A 338 -17.16 2.72 -14.01
C VAL A 338 -18.50 3.45 -14.22
N GLU A 339 -18.48 4.74 -14.60
CA GLU A 339 -19.70 5.49 -14.92
C GLU A 339 -20.41 4.92 -16.15
N HIS A 340 -19.67 4.48 -17.16
CA HIS A 340 -20.21 3.84 -18.35
C HIS A 340 -20.87 2.50 -18.01
N ALA A 341 -20.20 1.65 -17.27
CA ALA A 341 -20.71 0.34 -16.86
C ALA A 341 -21.99 0.47 -15.99
N GLY A 342 -21.98 1.40 -15.03
CA GLY A 342 -23.10 1.65 -14.12
C GLY A 342 -23.00 0.93 -12.78
N THR A 343 -22.20 -0.13 -12.66
CA THR A 343 -21.96 -0.84 -11.39
C THR A 343 -20.48 -1.19 -11.22
N PHE A 344 -19.95 -0.93 -10.02
CA PHE A 344 -18.62 -1.34 -9.61
C PHE A 344 -18.69 -2.10 -8.29
N ILE A 345 -18.03 -3.27 -8.22
CA ILE A 345 -17.94 -4.10 -7.02
C ILE A 345 -16.47 -4.39 -6.78
N GLY A 346 -15.89 -3.87 -5.69
CA GLY A 346 -14.46 -3.98 -5.46
C GLY A 346 -14.08 -4.46 -4.07
N LEU A 347 -13.10 -5.35 -3.97
CA LEU A 347 -12.34 -5.54 -2.74
C LEU A 347 -11.65 -4.23 -2.38
N ARG A 348 -11.68 -3.86 -1.11
CA ARG A 348 -11.08 -2.61 -0.67
C ARG A 348 -9.62 -2.48 -1.15
N SER A 349 -9.40 -1.58 -2.06
CA SER A 349 -8.10 -1.28 -2.66
C SER A 349 -8.05 0.20 -3.04
N GLY A 350 -6.87 0.68 -3.44
CA GLY A 350 -6.72 2.04 -3.93
C GLY A 350 -7.54 2.36 -5.19
N LEU A 351 -7.98 1.36 -5.96
CA LEU A 351 -8.90 1.57 -7.07
C LEU A 351 -10.25 2.11 -6.59
N CYS A 352 -10.72 1.65 -5.43
CA CYS A 352 -11.96 2.16 -4.83
C CYS A 352 -11.86 3.67 -4.52
N ASP A 353 -10.68 4.13 -4.09
CA ASP A 353 -10.46 5.57 -3.86
C ASP A 353 -10.50 6.35 -5.18
N VAL A 354 -9.89 5.82 -6.25
CA VAL A 354 -9.89 6.45 -7.57
C VAL A 354 -11.29 6.61 -8.13
N VAL A 355 -12.17 5.62 -7.95
CA VAL A 355 -13.53 5.63 -8.51
C VAL A 355 -14.60 6.12 -7.52
N HIS A 356 -14.20 6.61 -6.33
CA HIS A 356 -15.21 6.95 -5.32
C HIS A 356 -16.18 8.05 -5.75
N THR A 357 -15.78 8.96 -6.63
CA THR A 357 -16.62 10.03 -7.17
C THR A 357 -17.48 9.60 -8.35
N ALA A 358 -17.33 8.38 -8.87
CA ALA A 358 -18.10 7.88 -10.01
C ALA A 358 -19.60 7.89 -9.72
N ARG A 359 -20.38 8.29 -10.72
CA ARG A 359 -21.85 8.26 -10.71
C ARG A 359 -22.34 6.87 -11.13
N ALA A 360 -22.11 5.90 -10.27
CA ALA A 360 -22.47 4.50 -10.48
C ALA A 360 -22.90 3.88 -9.15
N ARG A 361 -23.55 2.72 -9.21
CA ARG A 361 -23.71 1.87 -8.03
C ARG A 361 -22.35 1.35 -7.63
N LYS A 362 -21.96 1.50 -6.37
CA LYS A 362 -20.65 1.09 -5.88
C LYS A 362 -20.77 0.24 -4.64
N VAL A 363 -20.13 -0.93 -4.67
CA VAL A 363 -20.12 -1.90 -3.58
C VAL A 363 -18.69 -2.13 -3.10
N HIS A 364 -18.44 -1.84 -1.84
CA HIS A 364 -17.21 -2.18 -1.15
C HIS A 364 -17.31 -3.55 -0.52
N VAL A 365 -16.36 -4.39 -0.83
CA VAL A 365 -16.19 -5.70 -0.20
C VAL A 365 -15.03 -5.63 0.77
N PHE A 366 -15.25 -6.08 2.00
CA PHE A 366 -14.25 -6.11 3.06
C PHE A 366 -14.14 -7.51 3.66
N PRO A 367 -12.93 -7.94 4.04
CA PRO A 367 -12.78 -9.03 4.99
C PRO A 367 -13.21 -8.54 6.39
N ASP A 368 -13.85 -9.41 7.20
CA ASP A 368 -14.16 -9.13 8.60
C ASP A 368 -12.90 -9.22 9.46
N ALA A 369 -12.03 -8.25 9.31
CA ALA A 369 -10.73 -8.16 9.96
C ALA A 369 -10.57 -6.85 10.74
N TYR A 370 -9.70 -6.87 11.74
CA TYR A 370 -9.26 -5.65 12.41
C TYR A 370 -8.16 -4.97 11.60
N TYR A 371 -8.14 -3.64 11.64
CA TYR A 371 -7.09 -2.86 11.02
C TYR A 371 -5.86 -2.84 11.93
N SER A 372 -4.83 -3.57 11.52
CA SER A 372 -3.58 -3.67 12.26
C SER A 372 -3.78 -4.01 13.75
N THR A 373 -3.15 -3.29 14.65
CA THR A 373 -3.27 -3.44 16.11
C THR A 373 -4.41 -2.64 16.72
N THR A 374 -5.19 -1.93 15.90
CA THR A 374 -6.28 -1.08 16.40
C THR A 374 -7.50 -1.92 16.78
N PRO A 375 -8.39 -1.40 17.64
CA PRO A 375 -9.66 -2.05 17.96
C PRO A 375 -10.72 -1.91 16.85
N TYR A 376 -10.38 -1.28 15.73
CA TYR A 376 -11.31 -0.95 14.65
C TYR A 376 -11.26 -1.98 13.55
N LYS A 377 -12.42 -2.28 12.96
CA LYS A 377 -12.49 -3.14 11.78
C LYS A 377 -11.95 -2.40 10.54
N VAL A 378 -11.42 -3.16 9.59
CA VAL A 378 -10.97 -2.62 8.29
C VAL A 378 -12.09 -1.83 7.61
N ALA A 379 -13.33 -2.32 7.68
CA ALA A 379 -14.49 -1.63 7.13
C ALA A 379 -14.75 -0.27 7.81
N ASP A 380 -14.59 -0.15 9.13
CA ASP A 380 -14.81 1.11 9.85
C ASP A 380 -13.79 2.19 9.45
N PHE A 381 -12.56 1.75 9.18
CA PHE A 381 -11.48 2.67 8.83
C PHE A 381 -11.50 3.11 7.36
N PHE A 382 -11.82 2.16 6.43
CA PHE A 382 -11.69 2.38 5.00
C PHE A 382 -13.01 2.58 4.25
N ALA A 383 -14.17 2.58 4.94
CA ALA A 383 -15.44 2.83 4.27
C ALA A 383 -15.44 4.18 3.56
N LEU A 384 -15.96 4.20 2.33
CA LEU A 384 -16.15 5.42 1.56
C LEU A 384 -17.62 5.86 1.63
N PRO A 385 -17.90 7.16 1.77
CA PRO A 385 -19.27 7.66 1.83
C PRO A 385 -20.07 7.31 0.57
N GLY A 386 -21.31 6.87 0.75
CA GLY A 386 -22.22 6.57 -0.35
C GLY A 386 -21.98 5.24 -1.06
N TRP A 387 -21.14 4.37 -0.50
CA TRP A 387 -20.96 2.99 -1.00
C TRP A 387 -21.80 2.00 -0.20
N GLU A 388 -22.30 0.96 -0.90
CA GLU A 388 -22.84 -0.21 -0.24
C GLU A 388 -21.69 -1.04 0.36
N LEU A 389 -21.88 -1.57 1.57
CA LEU A 389 -20.86 -2.34 2.25
C LEU A 389 -21.22 -3.83 2.32
N VAL A 390 -20.27 -4.67 1.97
CA VAL A 390 -20.34 -6.12 2.14
C VAL A 390 -19.13 -6.55 2.97
N VAL A 391 -19.38 -7.10 4.15
CA VAL A 391 -18.32 -7.59 5.05
C VAL A 391 -18.42 -9.12 5.09
N LEU A 392 -17.33 -9.79 4.76
CA LEU A 392 -17.26 -11.24 4.66
C LEU A 392 -16.37 -11.83 5.76
N PRO A 393 -16.74 -12.94 6.38
CA PRO A 393 -15.87 -13.62 7.32
C PRO A 393 -14.54 -14.00 6.64
N ILE A 394 -13.47 -13.94 7.41
CA ILE A 394 -12.16 -14.45 6.97
C ILE A 394 -12.26 -15.99 6.99
N SER A 395 -11.94 -16.61 5.87
CA SER A 395 -11.90 -18.08 5.74
C SER A 395 -10.65 -18.67 6.37
#